data_b85bb48c73793bc6fd8b4f812f56504c
#
_entry.id   b85bb48c73793bc6fd8b4f812f56504c
#
_cell.length_a   1.000
_cell.length_b   1.000
_cell.length_c   1.000
_cell.angle_alpha   90.00
_cell.angle_beta   90.00
_cell.angle_gamma   90.00
#
_symmetry.space_group_name_H-M   'P 1'
#
loop_
_entity.id
_entity.type
_entity.pdbx_description
1 polymer ?
#
loop_
_entity_poly.entity_id
_entity_poly.type
_entity_poly.pdbx_seq_one_letter_code
_entity_poly.pdbx_strand_id
1 'polypeptide(L)'
;MSEDVEREAMEYDVVIVGAGPAGLSAAIRLKQLAAETGNDVTVAVLEKGSEVGAHILSGAVIDPKGINELFPNWKELGAPLETPVTKDKWLILGEQGDFELPLFAMPPLMHNHGNYIASLANVCRWLGEQAEALGVEVYPGMAASDVVYNEDGSVKGVVAGVFGIGRDGEHTGNYQPGIELHAKYTFIAEGVRGSLAKQLQARFNLCDGKEPQKFGIGLKEIWQVPDKNFRPGLAQHTTGWPLDNNTGGGSFMYHFGDHYVAIGYVVHLNYKNPWLSPYDEFQRFKHHPSIKCYLEDGKRIAYGARAITEGGYQSVPKLTFPGGVLIGCSAGFVNVPRIKGSHNAMKTGMMAAEAAFAAIQAGRTSDELVAYAEAYDNSWVKKELKLVRNAKPLLSKMGTFLGGALGMFDMWCTSLLGGFSFFGTMKHGKTDSASTGLAKDYPQMVYPKPDGVISFDKLSSVFLSNTNHEEDQPAHLKLKDPAVPIEVNLPRYGEPARLYCPAGVYE
;
A
#
# COMPACT_ATOMS: atom_id res chain seq x y z
N MET A 1 9.61 -23.46 21.86
CA MET A 1 9.80 -22.83 23.19
C MET A 1 10.75 -21.68 22.89
N SER A 2 10.28 -20.43 22.93
CA SER A 2 11.19 -19.28 22.87
C SER A 2 12.01 -19.34 24.17
N GLU A 3 13.33 -19.48 24.06
CA GLU A 3 14.20 -19.16 25.16
C GLU A 3 13.80 -17.74 25.63
N ASP A 4 13.68 -17.55 26.94
CA ASP A 4 13.50 -16.23 27.56
C ASP A 4 14.79 -15.44 27.33
N VAL A 5 14.92 -14.83 26.18
CA VAL A 5 16.03 -13.95 25.84
C VAL A 5 15.81 -12.65 26.59
N GLU A 6 16.67 -12.38 27.58
CA GLU A 6 16.66 -11.11 28.29
C GLU A 6 17.04 -9.98 27.30
N ARG A 7 16.14 -8.99 27.12
CA ARG A 7 16.35 -7.84 26.24
C ARG A 7 16.39 -6.56 27.04
N GLU A 8 17.20 -5.63 26.59
CA GLU A 8 17.10 -4.25 27.06
C GLU A 8 15.76 -3.66 26.63
N ALA A 9 15.18 -2.80 27.46
CA ALA A 9 13.92 -2.15 27.20
C ALA A 9 14.05 -0.62 27.20
N MET A 10 13.38 0.03 26.27
CA MET A 10 13.23 1.49 26.23
C MET A 10 11.75 1.85 26.36
N GLU A 11 11.46 2.91 27.10
CA GLU A 11 10.09 3.35 27.38
C GLU A 11 9.71 4.61 26.58
N TYR A 12 8.56 4.57 25.94
CA TYR A 12 7.99 5.67 25.18
C TYR A 12 6.50 5.89 25.54
N ASP A 13 6.00 7.06 25.23
CA ASP A 13 4.54 7.27 25.26
C ASP A 13 3.88 6.59 24.06
N VAL A 14 4.47 6.71 22.87
CA VAL A 14 3.96 6.08 21.64
C VAL A 14 5.09 5.47 20.83
N VAL A 15 4.93 4.20 20.44
CA VAL A 15 5.78 3.52 19.47
C VAL A 15 4.99 3.31 18.18
N ILE A 16 5.58 3.67 17.04
CA ILE A 16 4.97 3.58 15.72
C ILE A 16 5.79 2.64 14.84
N VAL A 17 5.16 1.60 14.31
CA VAL A 17 5.80 0.62 13.44
C VAL A 17 5.55 0.96 11.98
N GLY A 18 6.53 1.55 11.32
CA GLY A 18 6.54 1.94 9.90
C GLY A 18 6.59 3.46 9.68
N ALA A 19 7.65 3.94 9.06
CA ALA A 19 7.88 5.34 8.66
C ALA A 19 7.28 5.66 7.27
N GLY A 20 6.08 5.17 7.00
CA GLY A 20 5.28 5.57 5.84
C GLY A 20 4.43 6.81 6.14
N PRO A 21 3.59 7.26 5.16
CA PRO A 21 2.77 8.47 5.33
C PRO A 21 1.89 8.45 6.58
N ALA A 22 1.36 7.28 6.98
CA ALA A 22 0.50 7.15 8.16
C ALA A 22 1.30 7.34 9.46
N GLY A 23 2.42 6.59 9.60
CA GLY A 23 3.23 6.62 10.82
C GLY A 23 3.88 7.98 11.05
N LEU A 24 4.49 8.56 10.01
CA LEU A 24 5.11 9.89 10.12
C LEU A 24 4.10 10.98 10.42
N SER A 25 2.91 10.94 9.78
CA SER A 25 1.85 11.92 10.09
C SER A 25 1.33 11.78 11.52
N ALA A 26 1.27 10.56 12.05
CA ALA A 26 0.90 10.33 13.45
C ALA A 26 1.96 10.90 14.41
N ALA A 27 3.24 10.62 14.16
CA ALA A 27 4.35 11.10 14.95
C ALA A 27 4.42 12.63 15.00
N ILE A 28 4.33 13.27 13.83
CA ILE A 28 4.31 14.72 13.69
C ILE A 28 3.12 15.31 14.46
N ARG A 29 1.91 14.77 14.29
CA ARG A 29 0.71 15.30 14.96
C ARG A 29 0.79 15.16 16.47
N LEU A 30 1.35 14.09 17.00
CA LEU A 30 1.61 13.94 18.45
C LEU A 30 2.51 15.07 18.97
N LYS A 31 3.61 15.35 18.26
CA LYS A 31 4.55 16.41 18.69
C LYS A 31 3.97 17.82 18.51
N GLN A 32 3.12 18.04 17.48
CA GLN A 32 2.38 19.30 17.34
C GLN A 32 1.45 19.53 18.53
N LEU A 33 0.67 18.51 18.92
CA LEU A 33 -0.24 18.59 20.07
C LEU A 33 0.52 18.80 21.39
N ALA A 34 1.67 18.15 21.54
CA ALA A 34 2.56 18.36 22.67
C ALA A 34 3.01 19.82 22.77
N ALA A 35 3.47 20.39 21.65
CA ALA A 35 3.88 21.79 21.59
C ALA A 35 2.71 22.78 21.83
N GLU A 36 1.54 22.50 21.23
CA GLU A 36 0.33 23.32 21.39
C GLU A 36 -0.14 23.40 22.85
N THR A 37 0.05 22.34 23.62
CA THR A 37 -0.42 22.23 25.02
C THR A 37 0.65 22.44 26.08
N GLY A 38 1.93 22.53 25.67
CA GLY A 38 3.07 22.64 26.58
C GLY A 38 3.37 21.34 27.35
N ASN A 39 2.86 20.20 26.88
CA ASN A 39 3.13 18.88 27.44
C ASN A 39 4.24 18.18 26.65
N ASP A 40 4.94 17.25 27.25
CA ASP A 40 5.88 16.40 26.54
C ASP A 40 5.28 15.03 26.23
N VAL A 41 5.59 14.50 25.06
CA VAL A 41 5.23 13.14 24.62
C VAL A 41 6.43 12.56 23.87
N THR A 42 6.94 11.43 24.36
CA THR A 42 8.02 10.69 23.71
C THR A 42 7.49 9.79 22.62
N VAL A 43 8.07 9.89 21.42
CA VAL A 43 7.59 9.15 20.24
C VAL A 43 8.77 8.49 19.53
N ALA A 44 8.70 7.18 19.34
CA ALA A 44 9.63 6.42 18.50
C ALA A 44 8.93 5.92 17.24
N VAL A 45 9.61 6.00 16.09
CA VAL A 45 9.16 5.46 14.81
C VAL A 45 10.18 4.46 14.30
N LEU A 46 9.75 3.21 14.11
CA LEU A 46 10.58 2.14 13.55
C LEU A 46 10.40 2.05 12.04
N GLU A 47 11.50 1.93 11.29
CA GLU A 47 11.50 1.71 9.86
C GLU A 47 12.45 0.56 9.51
N LYS A 48 11.95 -0.46 8.79
CA LYS A 48 12.77 -1.60 8.37
C LYS A 48 13.75 -1.27 7.25
N GLY A 49 13.47 -0.26 6.44
CA GLY A 49 14.36 0.21 5.39
C GLY A 49 15.57 0.92 5.98
N SER A 50 16.69 0.87 5.27
CA SER A 50 17.94 1.52 5.67
C SER A 50 17.82 3.05 5.83
N GLU A 51 16.80 3.64 5.21
CA GLU A 51 16.40 5.04 5.35
C GLU A 51 14.88 5.16 5.16
N VAL A 52 14.30 6.26 5.63
CA VAL A 52 12.89 6.56 5.38
C VAL A 52 12.63 6.69 3.87
N GLY A 53 11.65 5.96 3.37
CA GLY A 53 11.30 5.97 1.95
C GLY A 53 12.06 4.97 1.06
N ALA A 54 13.09 4.29 1.55
CA ALA A 54 13.89 3.32 0.77
C ALA A 54 13.05 2.23 0.09
N HIS A 55 12.01 1.76 0.74
CA HIS A 55 11.12 0.72 0.22
C HIS A 55 9.89 1.29 -0.54
N ILE A 56 9.88 2.57 -0.88
CA ILE A 56 8.79 3.21 -1.61
C ILE A 56 9.26 3.55 -3.02
N LEU A 57 9.07 2.65 -3.99
CA LEU A 57 9.25 3.00 -5.38
C LEU A 57 8.17 3.98 -5.80
N SER A 58 8.56 5.11 -6.35
CA SER A 58 7.72 6.25 -6.41
C SER A 58 7.43 6.79 -7.81
N GLY A 59 6.59 7.75 -7.85
CA GLY A 59 5.78 8.39 -8.85
C GLY A 59 4.32 8.09 -8.54
N ALA A 60 3.67 9.03 -7.88
CA ALA A 60 2.27 8.91 -7.45
C ALA A 60 1.54 10.23 -7.71
N VAL A 61 0.23 10.14 -7.96
CA VAL A 61 -0.64 11.32 -7.85
C VAL A 61 -1.09 11.42 -6.40
N ILE A 62 -0.71 12.50 -5.75
CA ILE A 62 -0.97 12.79 -4.34
C ILE A 62 -2.08 13.83 -4.24
N ASP A 63 -3.14 13.49 -3.52
CA ASP A 63 -4.15 14.44 -3.08
C ASP A 63 -3.56 15.22 -1.89
N PRO A 64 -3.42 16.55 -1.98
CA PRO A 64 -2.77 17.34 -0.93
C PRO A 64 -3.59 17.47 0.35
N LYS A 65 -4.81 16.92 0.41
CA LYS A 65 -5.72 17.09 1.54
C LYS A 65 -5.10 16.68 2.87
N GLY A 66 -4.41 15.54 2.91
CA GLY A 66 -3.75 15.07 4.12
C GLY A 66 -2.62 15.99 4.58
N ILE A 67 -1.78 16.43 3.64
CA ILE A 67 -0.66 17.32 3.98
C ILE A 67 -1.14 18.75 4.31
N ASN A 68 -2.22 19.22 3.67
CA ASN A 68 -2.83 20.52 4.00
C ASN A 68 -3.35 20.57 5.44
N GLU A 69 -3.87 19.46 5.96
CA GLU A 69 -4.34 19.38 7.33
C GLU A 69 -3.17 19.26 8.33
N LEU A 70 -2.08 18.55 7.95
CA LEU A 70 -0.92 18.36 8.83
C LEU A 70 -0.03 19.60 8.87
N PHE A 71 0.24 20.19 7.70
CA PHE A 71 1.08 21.38 7.50
C PHE A 71 0.39 22.35 6.54
N PRO A 72 -0.44 23.29 7.02
CA PRO A 72 -1.09 24.28 6.15
C PRO A 72 -0.10 25.10 5.28
N ASN A 73 1.12 25.28 5.77
CA ASN A 73 2.22 26.00 5.12
C ASN A 73 3.25 25.07 4.44
N TRP A 74 2.89 23.85 4.06
CA TRP A 74 3.80 22.85 3.50
C TRP A 74 4.61 23.34 2.28
N LYS A 75 4.06 24.28 1.49
CA LYS A 75 4.78 24.89 0.36
C LYS A 75 5.98 25.74 0.80
N GLU A 76 5.79 26.51 1.86
CA GLU A 76 6.84 27.35 2.46
C GLU A 76 7.90 26.47 3.14
N LEU A 77 7.48 25.31 3.68
CA LEU A 77 8.37 24.32 4.29
C LEU A 77 9.11 23.44 3.24
N GLY A 78 8.89 23.67 1.94
CA GLY A 78 9.60 22.98 0.88
C GLY A 78 9.19 21.52 0.70
N ALA A 79 7.93 21.16 0.97
CA ALA A 79 7.44 19.80 0.69
C ALA A 79 7.57 19.47 -0.81
N PRO A 80 8.07 18.29 -1.18
CA PRO A 80 8.39 17.92 -2.56
C PRO A 80 7.16 17.55 -3.39
N LEU A 81 6.18 18.46 -3.46
CA LEU A 81 4.95 18.40 -4.25
C LEU A 81 4.98 19.49 -5.33
N GLU A 82 5.89 19.32 -6.30
CA GLU A 82 6.26 20.41 -7.23
C GLU A 82 5.52 20.35 -8.57
N THR A 83 5.03 19.15 -8.99
CA THR A 83 4.42 18.97 -10.30
C THR A 83 2.90 18.87 -10.18
N PRO A 84 2.13 19.96 -10.37
CA PRO A 84 0.67 19.88 -10.38
C PRO A 84 0.18 19.05 -11.56
N VAL A 85 -0.95 18.35 -11.39
CA VAL A 85 -1.62 17.69 -12.52
C VAL A 85 -2.24 18.76 -13.41
N THR A 86 -1.73 18.86 -14.63
CA THR A 86 -2.22 19.82 -15.65
C THR A 86 -3.06 19.15 -16.72
N LYS A 87 -2.89 17.84 -16.92
CA LYS A 87 -3.64 17.03 -17.88
C LYS A 87 -4.01 15.68 -17.26
N ASP A 88 -5.28 15.36 -17.26
CA ASP A 88 -5.82 14.10 -16.74
C ASP A 88 -6.46 13.31 -17.88
N LYS A 89 -6.04 12.06 -18.07
CA LYS A 89 -6.51 11.18 -19.15
C LYS A 89 -6.95 9.83 -18.60
N TRP A 90 -8.04 9.32 -19.15
CA TRP A 90 -8.54 7.97 -18.88
C TRP A 90 -8.79 7.26 -20.22
N LEU A 91 -8.04 6.18 -20.46
CA LEU A 91 -8.12 5.43 -21.70
C LEU A 91 -8.67 4.02 -21.47
N ILE A 92 -9.52 3.57 -22.36
CA ILE A 92 -9.87 2.16 -22.52
C ILE A 92 -9.01 1.63 -23.66
N LEU A 93 -8.12 0.69 -23.37
CA LEU A 93 -7.21 0.11 -24.36
C LEU A 93 -7.88 -1.10 -25.03
N GLY A 94 -7.84 -1.11 -26.35
CA GLY A 94 -7.97 -2.29 -27.19
C GLY A 94 -6.58 -2.85 -27.49
N GLU A 95 -6.48 -3.80 -28.40
CA GLU A 95 -5.17 -4.41 -28.74
C GLU A 95 -4.25 -3.45 -29.50
N GLN A 96 -4.79 -2.61 -30.37
CA GLN A 96 -4.05 -1.70 -31.25
C GLN A 96 -4.41 -0.23 -31.09
N GLY A 97 -5.51 0.07 -30.42
CA GLY A 97 -6.02 1.42 -30.27
C GLY A 97 -6.62 1.68 -28.90
N ASP A 98 -6.96 2.92 -28.68
CA ASP A 98 -7.56 3.35 -27.41
C ASP A 98 -8.82 4.19 -27.64
N PHE A 99 -9.60 4.31 -26.57
CA PHE A 99 -10.73 5.23 -26.48
C PHE A 99 -10.55 6.09 -25.23
N GLU A 100 -10.39 7.41 -25.42
CA GLU A 100 -10.28 8.35 -24.31
C GLU A 100 -11.68 8.64 -23.73
N LEU A 101 -11.88 8.33 -22.47
CA LEU A 101 -13.10 8.67 -21.75
C LEU A 101 -13.13 10.17 -21.48
N PRO A 102 -14.19 10.89 -21.90
CA PRO A 102 -14.33 12.31 -21.60
C PRO A 102 -14.36 12.55 -20.08
N LEU A 103 -13.57 13.49 -19.60
CA LEU A 103 -13.45 13.75 -18.15
C LEU A 103 -14.80 14.11 -17.51
N PHE A 104 -15.68 14.81 -18.24
CA PHE A 104 -17.01 15.15 -17.73
C PHE A 104 -17.92 13.95 -17.47
N ALA A 105 -17.65 12.80 -18.12
CA ALA A 105 -18.38 11.55 -17.89
C ALA A 105 -17.87 10.79 -16.67
N MET A 106 -16.67 11.14 -16.19
CA MET A 106 -16.07 10.50 -15.01
C MET A 106 -16.63 11.10 -13.72
N PRO A 107 -16.91 10.28 -12.69
CA PRO A 107 -17.28 10.80 -11.38
C PRO A 107 -16.28 11.84 -10.88
N PRO A 108 -16.71 12.99 -10.32
CA PRO A 108 -15.81 14.07 -9.90
C PRO A 108 -14.71 13.63 -8.94
N LEU A 109 -15.00 12.63 -8.08
CA LEU A 109 -14.02 12.08 -7.13
C LEU A 109 -12.82 11.40 -7.82
N MET A 110 -12.95 11.01 -9.10
CA MET A 110 -11.87 10.39 -9.88
C MET A 110 -10.98 11.42 -10.58
N HIS A 111 -11.37 12.70 -10.63
CA HIS A 111 -10.57 13.75 -11.25
C HIS A 111 -9.29 14.03 -10.48
N ASN A 112 -8.22 14.34 -11.19
CA ASN A 112 -6.91 14.63 -10.62
C ASN A 112 -6.56 16.12 -10.58
N HIS A 113 -7.43 16.99 -11.02
CA HIS A 113 -7.22 18.44 -10.91
C HIS A 113 -7.04 18.86 -9.45
N GLY A 114 -5.99 19.68 -9.19
CA GLY A 114 -5.63 20.09 -7.82
C GLY A 114 -4.72 19.10 -7.07
N ASN A 115 -4.45 17.93 -7.66
CA ASN A 115 -3.48 16.99 -7.12
C ASN A 115 -2.08 17.25 -7.70
N TYR A 116 -1.07 16.60 -7.11
CA TYR A 116 0.33 16.72 -7.51
C TYR A 116 0.90 15.36 -7.88
N ILE A 117 1.73 15.31 -8.92
CA ILE A 117 2.55 14.16 -9.23
C ILE A 117 3.87 14.33 -8.49
N ALA A 118 4.23 13.37 -7.66
CA ALA A 118 5.43 13.45 -6.85
C ALA A 118 6.01 12.07 -6.54
N SER A 119 7.25 12.07 -6.07
CA SER A 119 7.86 10.90 -5.44
C SER A 119 7.34 10.75 -4.01
N LEU A 120 6.56 9.71 -3.74
CA LEU A 120 6.09 9.44 -2.38
C LEU A 120 7.25 9.09 -1.44
N ALA A 121 8.35 8.53 -1.96
CA ALA A 121 9.57 8.32 -1.18
C ALA A 121 10.15 9.64 -0.68
N ASN A 122 10.25 10.64 -1.58
CA ASN A 122 10.76 11.97 -1.20
C ASN A 122 9.81 12.67 -0.22
N VAL A 123 8.49 12.51 -0.41
CA VAL A 123 7.50 13.04 0.56
C VAL A 123 7.68 12.39 1.94
N CYS A 124 7.93 11.08 2.00
CA CYS A 124 8.20 10.41 3.27
C CYS A 124 9.54 10.85 3.90
N ARG A 125 10.60 11.01 3.11
CA ARG A 125 11.87 11.57 3.63
C ARG A 125 11.65 12.94 4.24
N TRP A 126 11.00 13.84 3.51
CA TRP A 126 10.67 15.16 4.01
C TRP A 126 9.82 15.11 5.28
N LEU A 127 8.80 14.24 5.35
CA LEU A 127 8.02 14.03 6.57
C LEU A 127 8.90 13.49 7.72
N GLY A 128 9.86 12.61 7.42
CA GLY A 128 10.84 12.11 8.39
C GLY A 128 11.68 13.25 8.98
N GLU A 129 12.22 14.11 8.12
CA GLU A 129 12.98 15.30 8.53
C GLU A 129 12.14 16.26 9.40
N GLN A 130 10.85 16.47 9.05
CA GLN A 130 9.94 17.25 9.87
C GLN A 130 9.66 16.59 11.22
N ALA A 131 9.52 15.27 11.26
CA ALA A 131 9.30 14.52 12.50
C ALA A 131 10.52 14.63 13.43
N GLU A 132 11.73 14.42 12.92
CA GLU A 132 12.99 14.55 13.68
C GLU A 132 13.18 15.98 14.18
N ALA A 133 12.89 17.00 13.36
CA ALA A 133 12.95 18.40 13.76
C ALA A 133 11.99 18.75 14.93
N LEU A 134 10.92 18.00 15.07
CA LEU A 134 9.96 18.12 16.19
C LEU A 134 10.36 17.24 17.42
N GLY A 135 11.48 16.51 17.34
CA GLY A 135 11.96 15.67 18.42
C GLY A 135 11.33 14.27 18.45
N VAL A 136 10.94 13.73 17.30
CA VAL A 136 10.60 12.31 17.15
C VAL A 136 11.89 11.52 16.96
N GLU A 137 12.00 10.39 17.63
CA GLU A 137 13.11 9.46 17.42
C GLU A 137 12.76 8.50 16.28
N VAL A 138 13.41 8.66 15.12
CA VAL A 138 13.22 7.80 13.95
C VAL A 138 14.36 6.80 13.85
N TYR A 139 14.04 5.51 13.80
CA TYR A 139 15.00 4.40 13.77
C TYR A 139 14.94 3.66 12.43
N PRO A 140 15.67 4.14 11.40
CA PRO A 140 15.80 3.40 10.14
C PRO A 140 16.69 2.17 10.32
N GLY A 141 16.46 1.12 9.51
CA GLY A 141 17.14 -0.16 9.62
C GLY A 141 16.64 -1.06 10.77
N MET A 142 15.70 -0.59 11.58
CA MET A 142 15.13 -1.36 12.69
C MET A 142 13.76 -1.95 12.33
N ALA A 143 13.76 -3.24 12.01
CA ALA A 143 12.52 -3.98 11.79
C ALA A 143 11.90 -4.42 13.11
N ALA A 144 10.59 -4.18 13.29
CA ALA A 144 9.84 -4.79 14.38
C ALA A 144 9.56 -6.27 14.05
N SER A 145 9.95 -7.18 14.92
CA SER A 145 9.85 -8.63 14.72
C SER A 145 8.68 -9.27 15.45
N ASP A 146 8.38 -8.81 16.66
CA ASP A 146 7.37 -9.38 17.54
C ASP A 146 6.62 -8.31 18.33
N VAL A 147 5.47 -8.71 18.90
CA VAL A 147 4.65 -7.89 19.79
C VAL A 147 4.88 -8.33 21.24
N VAL A 148 5.15 -7.36 22.12
CA VAL A 148 5.26 -7.57 23.57
C VAL A 148 3.88 -7.30 24.19
N TYR A 149 3.47 -8.15 25.12
CA TYR A 149 2.17 -8.07 25.78
C TYR A 149 2.31 -7.88 27.28
N ASN A 150 1.38 -7.16 27.89
CA ASN A 150 1.18 -7.14 29.33
C ASN A 150 0.53 -8.44 29.82
N GLU A 151 0.53 -8.68 31.13
CA GLU A 151 -0.09 -9.87 31.75
C GLU A 151 -1.61 -9.98 31.45
N ASP A 152 -2.29 -8.85 31.29
CA ASP A 152 -3.71 -8.80 30.91
C ASP A 152 -3.98 -9.06 29.41
N GLY A 153 -2.90 -9.24 28.62
CA GLY A 153 -2.94 -9.50 27.19
C GLY A 153 -3.06 -8.24 26.32
N SER A 154 -3.07 -7.05 26.87
CA SER A 154 -2.93 -5.81 26.12
C SER A 154 -1.54 -5.67 25.52
N VAL A 155 -1.38 -4.91 24.44
CA VAL A 155 -0.08 -4.65 23.81
C VAL A 155 0.71 -3.70 24.70
N LYS A 156 1.93 -4.14 25.07
CA LYS A 156 2.91 -3.37 25.83
C LYS A 156 3.89 -2.63 24.91
N GLY A 157 4.18 -3.20 23.73
CA GLY A 157 5.16 -2.67 22.82
C GLY A 157 5.56 -3.67 21.73
N VAL A 158 6.77 -3.52 21.21
CA VAL A 158 7.32 -4.39 20.16
C VAL A 158 8.79 -4.73 20.43
N VAL A 159 9.24 -5.88 19.91
CA VAL A 159 10.65 -6.22 19.77
C VAL A 159 11.16 -5.70 18.44
N ALA A 160 12.30 -5.02 18.41
CA ALA A 160 12.91 -4.51 17.21
C ALA A 160 14.42 -4.77 17.15
N GLY A 161 15.00 -4.77 15.95
CA GLY A 161 16.44 -4.87 15.76
C GLY A 161 17.01 -6.26 16.04
N VAL A 162 16.25 -7.33 15.85
CA VAL A 162 16.76 -8.70 15.88
C VAL A 162 17.54 -8.96 14.61
N PHE A 163 18.80 -9.35 14.73
CA PHE A 163 19.70 -9.67 13.62
C PHE A 163 20.45 -10.98 13.85
N GLY A 164 21.05 -11.53 12.78
CA GLY A 164 21.97 -12.67 12.88
C GLY A 164 21.29 -13.98 13.21
N ILE A 165 20.08 -14.21 12.69
CA ILE A 165 19.45 -15.54 12.67
C ILE A 165 19.68 -16.14 11.29
N GLY A 166 20.31 -17.32 11.23
CA GLY A 166 20.57 -18.05 10.00
C GLY A 166 19.32 -18.69 9.38
N ARG A 167 19.46 -19.18 8.15
CA ARG A 167 18.38 -19.85 7.40
C ARG A 167 17.82 -21.08 8.13
N ASP A 168 18.66 -21.77 8.90
CA ASP A 168 18.33 -22.92 9.75
C ASP A 168 17.60 -22.53 11.04
N GLY A 169 17.58 -21.25 11.38
CA GLY A 169 17.02 -20.70 12.60
C GLY A 169 18.02 -20.59 13.77
N GLU A 170 19.28 -20.99 13.54
CA GLU A 170 20.33 -20.88 14.54
C GLU A 170 20.94 -19.48 14.58
N HIS A 171 21.58 -19.14 15.70
CA HIS A 171 22.25 -17.85 15.88
C HIS A 171 23.60 -17.84 15.15
N THR A 172 23.81 -16.84 14.30
CA THR A 172 25.11 -16.60 13.65
C THR A 172 26.05 -15.84 14.59
N GLY A 173 27.33 -15.70 14.20
CA GLY A 173 28.30 -14.92 14.97
C GLY A 173 27.97 -13.44 15.17
N ASN A 174 27.00 -12.91 14.39
CA ASN A 174 26.54 -11.53 14.45
C ASN A 174 25.16 -11.40 15.13
N TYR A 175 24.72 -12.41 15.87
CA TYR A 175 23.42 -12.42 16.50
C TYR A 175 23.25 -11.26 17.49
N GLN A 176 22.13 -10.57 17.37
CA GLN A 176 21.67 -9.55 18.31
C GLN A 176 20.20 -9.87 18.68
N PRO A 177 19.89 -9.97 19.98
CA PRO A 177 18.56 -10.32 20.44
C PRO A 177 17.51 -9.24 20.17
N GLY A 178 17.95 -8.04 19.73
CA GLY A 178 17.11 -6.87 19.62
C GLY A 178 16.81 -6.23 20.97
N ILE A 179 15.99 -5.21 20.94
CA ILE A 179 15.52 -4.46 22.11
C ILE A 179 13.99 -4.48 22.18
N GLU A 180 13.44 -4.31 23.36
CA GLU A 180 12.01 -4.06 23.53
C GLU A 180 11.74 -2.55 23.58
N LEU A 181 10.82 -2.09 22.77
CA LEU A 181 10.28 -0.73 22.87
C LEU A 181 8.90 -0.83 23.50
N HIS A 182 8.81 -0.44 24.76
CA HIS A 182 7.55 -0.40 25.51
C HIS A 182 6.87 0.94 25.26
N ALA A 183 5.56 0.94 25.21
CA ALA A 183 4.77 2.16 24.96
C ALA A 183 3.44 2.14 25.69
N LYS A 184 2.93 3.34 26.01
CA LYS A 184 1.53 3.48 26.45
C LYS A 184 0.59 3.05 25.35
N TYR A 185 0.93 3.36 24.08
CA TYR A 185 0.20 2.91 22.89
C TYR A 185 1.14 2.59 21.74
N THR A 186 0.82 1.52 21.00
CA THR A 186 1.57 1.08 19.82
C THR A 186 0.74 1.27 18.55
N PHE A 187 1.29 1.98 17.56
CA PHE A 187 0.62 2.23 16.28
C PHE A 187 1.20 1.34 15.19
N ILE A 188 0.35 0.58 14.54
CA ILE A 188 0.74 -0.34 13.47
C ILE A 188 0.51 0.32 12.12
N ALA A 189 1.59 0.78 11.49
CA ALA A 189 1.66 1.48 10.20
C ALA A 189 2.44 0.70 9.14
N GLU A 190 2.51 -0.64 9.24
CA GLU A 190 3.33 -1.54 8.42
C GLU A 190 2.90 -1.62 6.94
N GLY A 191 1.81 -0.97 6.57
CA GLY A 191 1.28 -1.04 5.20
C GLY A 191 0.41 -2.27 4.95
N VAL A 192 0.42 -2.75 3.70
CA VAL A 192 -0.61 -3.67 3.17
C VAL A 192 -0.63 -5.05 3.82
N ARG A 193 0.52 -5.61 4.14
CA ARG A 193 0.68 -6.99 4.62
C ARG A 193 1.72 -7.09 5.73
N GLY A 194 1.66 -6.17 6.68
CA GLY A 194 2.51 -6.18 7.84
C GLY A 194 2.41 -7.49 8.64
N SER A 195 3.53 -7.99 9.15
CA SER A 195 3.55 -9.24 9.92
C SER A 195 2.86 -9.06 11.27
N LEU A 196 3.14 -7.97 11.99
CA LEU A 196 2.50 -7.68 13.27
C LEU A 196 1.02 -7.34 13.09
N ALA A 197 0.67 -6.57 12.04
CA ALA A 197 -0.73 -6.30 11.71
C ALA A 197 -1.55 -7.58 11.56
N LYS A 198 -1.02 -8.62 10.88
CA LYS A 198 -1.71 -9.90 10.71
C LYS A 198 -1.85 -10.67 12.03
N GLN A 199 -0.82 -10.67 12.87
CA GLN A 199 -0.85 -11.30 14.18
C GLN A 199 -1.92 -10.65 15.07
N LEU A 200 -1.93 -9.31 15.15
CA LEU A 200 -2.87 -8.55 15.95
C LEU A 200 -4.31 -8.68 15.45
N GLN A 201 -4.51 -8.64 14.12
CA GLN A 201 -5.83 -8.89 13.53
C GLN A 201 -6.38 -10.27 13.91
N ALA A 202 -5.54 -11.29 13.91
CA ALA A 202 -5.93 -12.64 14.32
C ALA A 202 -6.15 -12.73 15.84
N ARG A 203 -5.23 -12.22 16.66
CA ARG A 203 -5.30 -12.30 18.12
C ARG A 203 -6.54 -11.61 18.70
N PHE A 204 -6.86 -10.42 18.19
CA PHE A 204 -7.98 -9.61 18.68
C PHE A 204 -9.25 -9.73 17.82
N ASN A 205 -9.31 -10.68 16.88
CA ASN A 205 -10.43 -10.89 15.97
C ASN A 205 -10.93 -9.61 15.28
N LEU A 206 -10.00 -8.75 14.85
CA LEU A 206 -10.33 -7.43 14.33
C LEU A 206 -11.11 -7.46 13.00
N CYS A 207 -11.08 -8.59 12.29
CA CYS A 207 -11.80 -8.79 11.03
C CYS A 207 -13.18 -9.47 11.21
N ASP A 208 -13.63 -9.70 12.44
CA ASP A 208 -14.93 -10.32 12.67
C ASP A 208 -16.08 -9.47 12.12
N GLY A 209 -17.03 -10.11 11.44
CA GLY A 209 -18.15 -9.43 10.77
C GLY A 209 -17.76 -8.54 9.59
N LYS A 210 -16.51 -8.54 9.14
CA LYS A 210 -16.02 -7.77 7.97
C LYS A 210 -15.95 -8.64 6.73
N GLU A 211 -16.07 -8.01 5.56
CA GLU A 211 -15.79 -8.71 4.30
C GLU A 211 -14.27 -8.98 4.17
N PRO A 212 -13.88 -10.07 3.48
CA PRO A 212 -12.47 -10.39 3.28
C PRO A 212 -11.76 -9.25 2.55
N GLN A 213 -10.55 -8.92 2.99
CA GLN A 213 -9.71 -7.96 2.28
C GLN A 213 -9.39 -8.49 0.88
N LYS A 214 -9.39 -7.57 -0.08
CA LYS A 214 -9.02 -7.82 -1.47
C LYS A 214 -7.68 -7.14 -1.76
N PHE A 215 -6.93 -7.73 -2.68
CA PHE A 215 -5.60 -7.22 -3.00
C PHE A 215 -5.39 -7.11 -4.50
N GLY A 216 -4.50 -6.20 -4.88
CA GLY A 216 -3.90 -6.12 -6.19
C GLY A 216 -2.39 -6.23 -6.07
N ILE A 217 -1.74 -6.68 -7.13
CA ILE A 217 -0.29 -6.54 -7.32
C ILE A 217 -0.03 -5.39 -8.27
N GLY A 218 0.71 -4.39 -7.81
CA GLY A 218 1.17 -3.27 -8.63
C GLY A 218 2.65 -3.44 -8.95
N LEU A 219 2.97 -3.39 -10.24
CA LEU A 219 4.33 -3.32 -10.76
C LEU A 219 4.57 -1.91 -11.26
N LYS A 220 5.77 -1.38 -11.05
CA LYS A 220 6.09 -0.01 -11.42
C LYS A 220 7.52 0.10 -11.93
N GLU A 221 7.72 0.94 -12.92
CA GLU A 221 9.02 1.39 -13.39
C GLU A 221 9.09 2.92 -13.39
N ILE A 222 10.31 3.44 -13.21
CA ILE A 222 10.62 4.84 -13.45
C ILE A 222 11.52 4.90 -14.68
N TRP A 223 11.13 5.75 -15.60
CA TRP A 223 11.86 6.02 -16.83
C TRP A 223 12.32 7.47 -16.87
N GLN A 224 13.52 7.69 -17.38
CA GLN A 224 13.97 9.02 -17.80
C GLN A 224 13.81 9.08 -19.32
N VAL A 225 13.06 10.07 -19.79
CA VAL A 225 12.67 10.16 -21.20
C VAL A 225 13.17 11.47 -21.83
N PRO A 226 13.38 11.50 -23.16
CA PRO A 226 13.79 12.73 -23.86
C PRO A 226 12.64 13.77 -23.90
N ASP A 227 12.98 15.02 -24.08
CA ASP A 227 12.06 16.18 -24.17
C ASP A 227 10.84 15.92 -25.07
N LYS A 228 11.08 15.32 -26.24
CA LYS A 228 10.00 15.04 -27.21
C LYS A 228 8.90 14.14 -26.67
N ASN A 229 9.20 13.31 -25.68
CA ASN A 229 8.28 12.34 -25.06
C ASN A 229 7.75 12.83 -23.70
N PHE A 230 8.34 13.86 -23.12
CA PHE A 230 7.97 14.36 -21.80
C PHE A 230 6.73 15.29 -21.87
N ARG A 231 5.83 15.14 -20.93
CA ARG A 231 4.59 15.92 -20.83
C ARG A 231 4.36 16.30 -19.36
N PRO A 232 5.03 17.32 -18.83
CA PRO A 232 4.96 17.65 -17.40
C PRO A 232 3.51 17.81 -16.92
N GLY A 233 3.19 17.18 -15.78
CA GLY A 233 1.84 17.23 -15.22
C GLY A 233 0.81 16.32 -15.89
N LEU A 234 1.20 15.47 -16.84
CA LEU A 234 0.31 14.46 -17.41
C LEU A 234 0.10 13.32 -16.40
N ALA A 235 -1.17 13.10 -16.03
CA ALA A 235 -1.64 11.90 -15.32
C ALA A 235 -2.53 11.09 -16.28
N GLN A 236 -2.08 9.91 -16.68
CA GLN A 236 -2.82 9.03 -17.58
C GLN A 236 -3.13 7.71 -16.89
N HIS A 237 -4.40 7.31 -16.92
CA HIS A 237 -4.85 6.02 -16.41
C HIS A 237 -5.43 5.20 -17.54
N THR A 238 -5.28 3.88 -17.49
CA THR A 238 -5.85 2.99 -18.50
C THR A 238 -6.52 1.77 -17.88
N THR A 239 -7.46 1.18 -18.60
CA THR A 239 -8.05 -0.13 -18.34
C THR A 239 -8.25 -0.89 -19.65
N GLY A 240 -8.53 -2.21 -19.58
CA GLY A 240 -8.72 -3.06 -20.75
C GLY A 240 -7.43 -3.82 -21.10
N TRP A 241 -7.07 -3.84 -22.40
CA TRP A 241 -5.89 -4.58 -22.87
C TRP A 241 -4.62 -4.26 -22.05
N PRO A 242 -3.74 -5.24 -21.78
CA PRO A 242 -3.73 -6.65 -22.21
C PRO A 242 -4.60 -7.59 -21.36
N LEU A 243 -5.23 -7.13 -20.27
CA LEU A 243 -6.12 -7.98 -19.49
C LEU A 243 -7.43 -8.24 -20.22
N ASP A 244 -7.99 -9.42 -20.00
CA ASP A 244 -9.33 -9.74 -20.47
C ASP A 244 -10.43 -9.08 -19.62
N ASN A 245 -11.69 -9.18 -20.08
CA ASN A 245 -12.82 -8.58 -19.36
C ASN A 245 -13.05 -9.19 -17.96
N ASN A 246 -12.57 -10.40 -17.69
CA ASN A 246 -12.76 -11.10 -16.42
C ASN A 246 -11.64 -10.86 -15.41
N THR A 247 -10.57 -10.21 -15.84
CA THR A 247 -9.41 -9.87 -15.02
C THR A 247 -9.39 -8.37 -14.75
N GLY A 248 -9.68 -7.99 -13.51
CA GLY A 248 -9.63 -6.59 -13.11
C GLY A 248 -8.21 -6.07 -13.02
N GLY A 249 -8.04 -4.79 -13.29
CA GLY A 249 -6.75 -4.12 -13.23
C GLY A 249 -6.72 -2.87 -14.08
N GLY A 250 -5.53 -2.37 -14.32
CA GLY A 250 -5.29 -1.19 -15.14
C GLY A 250 -3.91 -0.62 -14.92
N SER A 251 -3.66 0.53 -15.54
CA SER A 251 -2.37 1.17 -15.44
C SER A 251 -2.46 2.63 -15.07
N PHE A 252 -1.31 3.16 -14.71
CA PHE A 252 -1.10 4.59 -14.61
C PHE A 252 0.23 4.98 -15.25
N MET A 253 0.30 6.21 -15.74
CA MET A 253 1.51 6.83 -16.26
C MET A 253 1.52 8.30 -15.86
N TYR A 254 2.61 8.74 -15.20
CA TYR A 254 2.72 10.07 -14.61
C TYR A 254 4.03 10.71 -15.02
N HIS A 255 3.97 11.93 -15.55
CA HIS A 255 5.14 12.70 -15.96
C HIS A 255 5.45 13.79 -14.93
N PHE A 256 6.64 13.76 -14.34
CA PHE A 256 7.01 14.65 -13.23
C PHE A 256 8.52 14.90 -13.15
N GLY A 257 8.89 15.89 -12.35
CA GLY A 257 10.29 16.23 -12.10
C GLY A 257 11.08 16.53 -13.37
N ASP A 258 12.35 16.14 -13.38
CA ASP A 258 13.24 16.32 -14.52
C ASP A 258 13.15 15.13 -15.48
N HIS A 259 12.15 15.16 -16.38
CA HIS A 259 11.93 14.15 -17.44
C HIS A 259 11.65 12.73 -16.93
N TYR A 260 11.09 12.60 -15.72
CA TYR A 260 10.69 11.28 -15.20
C TYR A 260 9.27 10.91 -15.62
N VAL A 261 9.15 9.64 -16.00
CA VAL A 261 7.87 8.98 -16.23
C VAL A 261 7.76 7.79 -15.29
N ALA A 262 6.83 7.88 -14.35
CA ALA A 262 6.43 6.72 -13.57
C ALA A 262 5.35 5.96 -14.31
N ILE A 263 5.61 4.72 -14.67
CA ILE A 263 4.65 3.83 -15.31
C ILE A 263 4.38 2.64 -14.40
N GLY A 264 3.11 2.32 -14.17
CA GLY A 264 2.73 1.18 -13.34
C GLY A 264 1.54 0.43 -13.89
N TYR A 265 1.47 -0.83 -13.52
CA TYR A 265 0.44 -1.76 -13.94
C TYR A 265 -0.08 -2.54 -12.71
N VAL A 266 -1.38 -2.60 -12.55
CA VAL A 266 -2.02 -3.26 -11.43
C VAL A 266 -2.87 -4.41 -11.94
N VAL A 267 -2.72 -5.59 -11.34
CA VAL A 267 -3.58 -6.75 -11.56
C VAL A 267 -4.27 -7.09 -10.25
N HIS A 268 -5.60 -7.17 -10.27
CA HIS A 268 -6.38 -7.59 -9.11
C HIS A 268 -6.14 -9.08 -8.82
N LEU A 269 -5.77 -9.46 -7.61
CA LEU A 269 -5.37 -10.83 -7.27
C LEU A 269 -6.54 -11.84 -7.21
N ASN A 270 -7.78 -11.40 -7.47
CA ASN A 270 -8.93 -12.29 -7.63
C ASN A 270 -9.11 -12.79 -9.08
N TYR A 271 -8.09 -12.71 -9.92
CA TYR A 271 -8.13 -13.27 -11.28
C TYR A 271 -8.31 -14.79 -11.26
N LYS A 272 -8.91 -15.32 -12.33
CA LYS A 272 -9.31 -16.74 -12.39
C LYS A 272 -8.27 -17.61 -13.08
N ASN A 273 -7.62 -17.09 -14.14
CA ASN A 273 -6.68 -17.87 -14.94
C ASN A 273 -5.33 -18.01 -14.20
N PRO A 274 -4.97 -19.21 -13.70
CA PRO A 274 -3.72 -19.41 -12.96
C PRO A 274 -2.46 -19.28 -13.80
N TRP A 275 -2.58 -19.26 -15.14
CA TRP A 275 -1.47 -19.08 -16.07
C TRP A 275 -1.12 -17.61 -16.33
N LEU A 276 -1.86 -16.67 -15.76
CA LEU A 276 -1.58 -15.24 -15.91
C LEU A 276 -0.35 -14.83 -15.10
N SER A 277 0.58 -14.15 -15.77
CA SER A 277 1.74 -13.53 -15.14
C SER A 277 1.56 -12.01 -15.10
N PRO A 278 1.31 -11.39 -13.93
CA PRO A 278 1.19 -9.93 -13.82
C PRO A 278 2.42 -9.19 -14.36
N TYR A 279 3.61 -9.76 -14.17
CA TYR A 279 4.84 -9.18 -14.69
C TYR A 279 4.84 -9.12 -16.21
N ASP A 280 4.53 -10.23 -16.86
CA ASP A 280 4.55 -10.30 -18.33
C ASP A 280 3.42 -9.50 -18.97
N GLU A 281 2.25 -9.40 -18.31
CA GLU A 281 1.19 -8.47 -18.72
C GLU A 281 1.66 -7.01 -18.68
N PHE A 282 2.41 -6.61 -17.64
CA PHE A 282 3.01 -5.29 -17.59
C PHE A 282 4.03 -5.07 -18.71
N GLN A 283 4.85 -6.07 -19.06
CA GLN A 283 5.80 -5.96 -20.16
C GLN A 283 5.06 -5.82 -21.52
N ARG A 284 3.99 -6.60 -21.75
CA ARG A 284 3.13 -6.47 -22.94
C ARG A 284 2.49 -5.08 -23.03
N PHE A 285 1.92 -4.62 -21.94
CA PHE A 285 1.26 -3.30 -21.84
C PHE A 285 2.16 -2.17 -22.35
N LYS A 286 3.45 -2.18 -22.05
CA LYS A 286 4.39 -1.14 -22.48
C LYS A 286 4.56 -1.04 -24.00
N HIS A 287 4.26 -2.09 -24.74
CA HIS A 287 4.29 -2.11 -26.20
C HIS A 287 3.05 -1.50 -26.88
N HIS A 288 1.99 -1.20 -26.11
CA HIS A 288 0.83 -0.56 -26.70
C HIS A 288 1.21 0.82 -27.28
N PRO A 289 0.73 1.18 -28.51
CA PRO A 289 1.13 2.43 -29.19
C PRO A 289 0.94 3.68 -28.33
N SER A 290 -0.18 3.79 -27.60
CA SER A 290 -0.50 4.93 -26.73
C SER A 290 0.34 5.01 -25.45
N ILE A 291 1.21 4.03 -25.23
CA ILE A 291 2.13 3.96 -24.08
C ILE A 291 3.58 4.03 -24.57
N LYS A 292 3.92 3.19 -25.55
CA LYS A 292 5.26 3.06 -26.11
C LYS A 292 5.84 4.40 -26.54
N CYS A 293 5.03 5.25 -27.19
CA CYS A 293 5.44 6.56 -27.71
C CYS A 293 6.03 7.50 -26.62
N TYR A 294 5.73 7.26 -25.35
CA TYR A 294 6.30 8.03 -24.24
C TYR A 294 7.61 7.43 -23.72
N LEU A 295 7.87 6.15 -23.98
CA LEU A 295 9.01 5.42 -23.45
C LEU A 295 10.16 5.27 -24.47
N GLU A 296 9.87 5.48 -25.77
CA GLU A 296 10.87 5.37 -26.85
C GLU A 296 12.06 6.29 -26.60
N ASP A 297 13.26 5.79 -26.85
CA ASP A 297 14.53 6.47 -26.59
C ASP A 297 14.77 6.85 -25.13
N GLY A 298 13.89 6.41 -24.21
CA GLY A 298 14.05 6.58 -22.78
C GLY A 298 14.92 5.50 -22.14
N LYS A 299 15.31 5.74 -20.89
CA LYS A 299 16.08 4.81 -20.08
C LYS A 299 15.28 4.42 -18.84
N ARG A 300 15.03 3.13 -18.62
CA ARG A 300 14.49 2.61 -17.36
C ARG A 300 15.55 2.74 -16.26
N ILE A 301 15.22 3.38 -15.17
CA ILE A 301 16.15 3.67 -14.06
C ILE A 301 15.79 2.96 -12.75
N ALA A 302 14.54 2.54 -12.57
CA ALA A 302 14.12 1.82 -11.36
C ALA A 302 12.93 0.89 -11.67
N TYR A 303 12.80 -0.14 -10.85
CA TYR A 303 11.68 -1.10 -10.86
C TYR A 303 11.27 -1.43 -9.43
N GLY A 304 10.01 -1.78 -9.24
CA GLY A 304 9.51 -2.34 -7.99
C GLY A 304 8.10 -2.89 -8.11
N ALA A 305 7.73 -3.69 -7.15
CA ALA A 305 6.39 -4.24 -7.05
C ALA A 305 5.86 -4.12 -5.63
N ARG A 306 4.55 -3.92 -5.49
CA ARG A 306 3.90 -3.85 -4.20
C ARG A 306 2.49 -4.37 -4.24
N ALA A 307 2.07 -5.04 -3.18
CA ALA A 307 0.67 -5.34 -2.97
C ALA A 307 -0.10 -4.06 -2.59
N ILE A 308 -1.38 -4.02 -2.94
CA ILE A 308 -2.30 -2.90 -2.68
C ILE A 308 -3.56 -3.49 -2.05
N THR A 309 -4.10 -2.85 -1.00
CA THR A 309 -5.41 -3.22 -0.45
C THR A 309 -6.53 -2.68 -1.34
N GLU A 310 -7.51 -3.53 -1.66
CA GLU A 310 -8.61 -3.20 -2.58
C GLU A 310 -10.01 -3.50 -2.01
N GLY A 311 -10.09 -3.97 -0.76
CA GLY A 311 -11.36 -4.32 -0.12
C GLY A 311 -12.23 -3.09 0.18
N GLY A 312 -11.61 -1.94 0.44
CA GLY A 312 -12.30 -0.68 0.69
C GLY A 312 -13.19 -0.72 1.94
N TYR A 313 -14.28 0.03 1.90
CA TYR A 313 -15.18 0.28 3.03
C TYR A 313 -15.63 -0.97 3.79
N GLN A 314 -15.99 -2.04 3.09
CA GLN A 314 -16.53 -3.27 3.69
C GLN A 314 -15.47 -4.10 4.42
N SER A 315 -14.20 -3.91 4.07
CA SER A 315 -13.08 -4.73 4.57
C SER A 315 -12.22 -4.01 5.61
N VAL A 316 -12.59 -2.79 6.01
CA VAL A 316 -11.90 -2.08 7.09
C VAL A 316 -12.12 -2.85 8.40
N PRO A 317 -11.07 -3.34 9.08
CA PRO A 317 -11.19 -4.08 10.32
C PRO A 317 -11.62 -3.17 11.49
N LYS A 318 -11.82 -3.73 12.66
CA LYS A 318 -11.82 -2.96 13.90
C LYS A 318 -10.45 -2.31 14.03
N LEU A 319 -10.41 -0.98 14.23
CA LEU A 319 -9.19 -0.19 14.16
C LEU A 319 -8.35 -0.21 15.44
N THR A 320 -8.99 -0.56 16.56
CA THR A 320 -8.45 -0.43 17.91
C THR A 320 -8.41 -1.78 18.61
N PHE A 321 -7.42 -1.95 19.45
CA PHE A 321 -7.26 -3.08 20.37
C PHE A 321 -6.58 -2.58 21.65
N PRO A 322 -6.64 -3.32 22.76
CA PRO A 322 -5.97 -2.89 23.98
C PRO A 322 -4.47 -2.64 23.79
N GLY A 323 -4.03 -1.42 24.04
CA GLY A 323 -2.64 -0.97 23.89
C GLY A 323 -2.24 -0.55 22.47
N GLY A 324 -3.19 -0.46 21.49
CA GLY A 324 -2.78 -0.01 20.17
C GLY A 324 -3.85 0.15 19.11
N VAL A 325 -3.42 0.53 17.90
CA VAL A 325 -4.28 0.84 16.75
C VAL A 325 -3.66 0.41 15.44
N LEU A 326 -4.52 0.15 14.44
CA LEU A 326 -4.15 0.00 13.02
C LEU A 326 -4.37 1.33 12.30
N ILE A 327 -3.36 1.80 11.57
CA ILE A 327 -3.45 3.03 10.76
C ILE A 327 -2.99 2.79 9.31
N GLY A 328 -3.41 3.65 8.40
CA GLY A 328 -3.04 3.58 6.99
C GLY A 328 -3.45 2.27 6.32
N CYS A 329 -2.56 1.74 5.48
CA CYS A 329 -2.84 0.51 4.73
C CYS A 329 -2.82 -0.77 5.59
N SER A 330 -2.39 -0.72 6.85
CA SER A 330 -2.56 -1.83 7.79
C SER A 330 -4.05 -2.10 8.07
N ALA A 331 -4.89 -1.07 7.94
CA ALA A 331 -6.35 -1.18 8.00
C ALA A 331 -7.05 -1.14 6.62
N GLY A 332 -6.31 -0.88 5.53
CA GLY A 332 -6.84 -0.98 4.17
C GLY A 332 -7.59 0.26 3.65
N PHE A 333 -7.13 1.45 3.95
CA PHE A 333 -7.81 2.71 3.59
C PHE A 333 -7.58 3.22 2.16
N VAL A 334 -7.13 2.37 1.22
CA VAL A 334 -6.95 2.77 -0.17
C VAL A 334 -8.31 3.00 -0.86
N ASN A 335 -8.44 4.13 -1.53
CA ASN A 335 -9.56 4.40 -2.43
C ASN A 335 -9.20 3.89 -3.84
N VAL A 336 -9.68 2.70 -4.17
CA VAL A 336 -9.29 1.97 -5.39
C VAL A 336 -9.67 2.72 -6.67
N PRO A 337 -10.90 3.21 -6.88
CA PRO A 337 -11.24 3.95 -8.09
C PRO A 337 -10.44 5.24 -8.26
N ARG A 338 -10.07 5.89 -7.17
CA ARG A 338 -9.21 7.08 -7.22
C ARG A 338 -7.73 6.73 -7.42
N ILE A 339 -7.32 5.47 -7.22
CA ILE A 339 -5.92 5.04 -7.22
C ILE A 339 -5.09 5.84 -6.20
N LYS A 340 -5.69 6.17 -5.05
CA LYS A 340 -5.10 7.02 -4.02
C LYS A 340 -5.35 6.46 -2.62
N GLY A 341 -4.34 6.58 -1.76
CA GLY A 341 -4.42 6.12 -0.38
C GLY A 341 -3.55 6.94 0.59
N SER A 342 -2.60 7.73 0.08
CA SER A 342 -1.65 8.48 0.92
C SER A 342 -2.35 9.51 1.82
N HIS A 343 -3.30 10.29 1.30
CA HIS A 343 -4.08 11.25 2.07
C HIS A 343 -4.92 10.57 3.16
N ASN A 344 -5.53 9.41 2.84
CA ASN A 344 -6.27 8.60 3.83
C ASN A 344 -5.34 8.05 4.93
N ALA A 345 -4.15 7.59 4.52
CA ALA A 345 -3.13 7.11 5.44
C ALA A 345 -2.67 8.20 6.41
N MET A 346 -2.37 9.40 5.90
CA MET A 346 -1.99 10.56 6.71
C MET A 346 -3.12 10.93 7.71
N LYS A 347 -4.36 11.03 7.23
CA LYS A 347 -5.49 11.41 8.09
C LYS A 347 -5.75 10.40 9.18
N THR A 348 -5.67 9.11 8.88
CA THR A 348 -5.86 8.08 9.91
C THR A 348 -4.75 8.09 10.96
N GLY A 349 -3.51 8.39 10.55
CA GLY A 349 -2.41 8.64 11.49
C GLY A 349 -2.68 9.83 12.41
N MET A 350 -3.13 10.96 11.86
CA MET A 350 -3.47 12.15 12.66
C MET A 350 -4.60 11.87 13.67
N MET A 351 -5.68 11.21 13.25
CA MET A 351 -6.80 10.88 14.15
C MET A 351 -6.38 9.93 15.28
N ALA A 352 -5.51 8.96 14.99
CA ALA A 352 -4.96 8.06 16.00
C ALA A 352 -4.07 8.83 17.01
N ALA A 353 -3.27 9.75 16.50
CA ALA A 353 -2.42 10.62 17.32
C ALA A 353 -3.25 11.50 18.28
N GLU A 354 -4.31 12.13 17.78
CA GLU A 354 -5.23 12.96 18.58
C GLU A 354 -5.90 12.14 19.69
N ALA A 355 -6.35 10.93 19.37
CA ALA A 355 -6.97 10.04 20.36
C ALA A 355 -5.96 9.55 21.43
N ALA A 356 -4.76 9.16 21.02
CA ALA A 356 -3.72 8.71 21.95
C ALA A 356 -3.23 9.86 22.83
N PHE A 357 -3.00 11.04 22.24
CA PHE A 357 -2.59 12.22 23.01
C PHE A 357 -3.60 12.54 24.11
N ALA A 358 -4.89 12.60 23.79
CA ALA A 358 -5.95 12.85 24.78
C ALA A 358 -5.99 11.77 25.86
N ALA A 359 -5.78 10.50 25.51
CA ALA A 359 -5.74 9.40 26.46
C ALA A 359 -4.53 9.51 27.42
N ILE A 360 -3.34 9.81 26.89
CA ILE A 360 -2.10 10.00 27.66
C ILE A 360 -2.27 11.17 28.63
N GLN A 361 -2.83 12.31 28.19
CA GLN A 361 -3.08 13.46 29.04
C GLN A 361 -4.09 13.16 30.17
N ALA A 362 -5.01 12.21 29.95
CA ALA A 362 -5.94 11.72 30.95
C ALA A 362 -5.34 10.63 31.88
N GLY A 363 -4.04 10.33 31.76
CA GLY A 363 -3.35 9.30 32.54
C GLY A 363 -3.69 7.86 32.15
N ARG A 364 -4.28 7.64 30.96
CA ARG A 364 -4.63 6.32 30.46
C ARG A 364 -3.45 5.67 29.74
N THR A 365 -3.38 4.36 29.82
CA THR A 365 -2.35 3.56 29.16
C THR A 365 -2.89 2.17 28.84
N SER A 366 -2.44 1.58 27.74
CA SER A 366 -2.67 0.19 27.30
C SER A 366 -4.14 -0.23 27.16
N ASP A 367 -5.07 0.70 27.25
CA ASP A 367 -6.50 0.47 27.02
C ASP A 367 -6.87 0.64 25.53
N GLU A 368 -8.15 0.53 25.21
CA GLU A 368 -8.64 0.68 23.85
C GLU A 368 -8.93 2.15 23.51
N LEU A 369 -8.32 2.67 22.43
CA LEU A 369 -8.51 4.05 21.96
C LEU A 369 -9.82 4.21 21.17
N VAL A 370 -10.97 4.06 21.83
CA VAL A 370 -12.31 4.13 21.20
C VAL A 370 -12.52 5.45 20.47
N ALA A 371 -11.97 6.55 20.97
CA ALA A 371 -12.04 7.87 20.34
C ALA A 371 -11.45 7.90 18.93
N TYR A 372 -10.47 7.07 18.62
CA TYR A 372 -9.96 6.93 17.26
C TYR A 372 -10.99 6.30 16.32
N ALA A 373 -11.67 5.24 16.76
CA ALA A 373 -12.73 4.61 15.97
C ALA A 373 -13.89 5.58 15.71
N GLU A 374 -14.28 6.36 16.69
CA GLU A 374 -15.31 7.40 16.58
C GLU A 374 -14.88 8.53 15.64
N ALA A 375 -13.62 8.98 15.73
CA ALA A 375 -13.05 9.97 14.82
C ALA A 375 -13.06 9.47 13.37
N TYR A 376 -12.68 8.21 13.12
CA TYR A 376 -12.77 7.61 11.81
C TYR A 376 -14.23 7.57 11.32
N ASP A 377 -15.18 7.19 12.17
CA ASP A 377 -16.59 7.08 11.82
C ASP A 377 -17.20 8.40 11.36
N ASN A 378 -16.73 9.50 11.90
CA ASN A 378 -17.16 10.86 11.55
C ASN A 378 -16.31 11.50 10.44
N SER A 379 -15.19 10.87 10.03
CA SER A 379 -14.21 11.45 9.13
C SER A 379 -14.68 11.49 7.67
N TRP A 380 -13.99 12.34 6.90
CA TRP A 380 -14.11 12.34 5.46
C TRP A 380 -13.49 11.08 4.83
N VAL A 381 -12.55 10.40 5.50
CA VAL A 381 -11.96 9.13 5.03
C VAL A 381 -13.05 8.06 4.89
N LYS A 382 -13.85 7.86 5.94
CA LYS A 382 -14.97 6.90 5.90
C LYS A 382 -16.01 7.28 4.87
N LYS A 383 -16.33 8.59 4.78
CA LYS A 383 -17.28 9.09 3.77
C LYS A 383 -16.80 8.82 2.37
N GLU A 384 -15.54 9.11 2.07
CA GLU A 384 -14.92 8.86 0.77
C GLU A 384 -14.93 7.38 0.39
N LEU A 385 -14.53 6.48 1.29
CA LEU A 385 -14.57 5.04 1.05
C LEU A 385 -16.00 4.52 0.85
N LYS A 386 -16.98 5.09 1.58
CA LYS A 386 -18.39 4.73 1.43
C LYS A 386 -18.95 5.10 0.05
N LEU A 387 -18.51 6.22 -0.55
CA LEU A 387 -18.95 6.62 -1.89
C LEU A 387 -18.55 5.60 -2.97
N VAL A 388 -17.41 4.94 -2.82
CA VAL A 388 -16.85 4.02 -3.83
C VAL A 388 -17.02 2.54 -3.47
N ARG A 389 -17.77 2.21 -2.43
CA ARG A 389 -17.86 0.87 -1.82
C ARG A 389 -18.23 -0.27 -2.76
N ASN A 390 -18.95 0.03 -3.83
CA ASN A 390 -19.42 -0.98 -4.78
C ASN A 390 -18.54 -1.14 -6.03
N ALA A 391 -17.55 -0.26 -6.25
CA ALA A 391 -16.70 -0.32 -7.43
C ALA A 391 -15.98 -1.67 -7.55
N LYS A 392 -15.26 -2.10 -6.52
CA LYS A 392 -14.55 -3.38 -6.53
C LYS A 392 -15.49 -4.61 -6.63
N PRO A 393 -16.60 -4.72 -5.87
CA PRO A 393 -17.56 -5.80 -6.04
C PRO A 393 -18.18 -5.88 -7.44
N LEU A 394 -18.52 -4.73 -8.06
CA LEU A 394 -19.08 -4.70 -9.41
C LEU A 394 -18.07 -5.17 -10.46
N LEU A 395 -16.83 -4.67 -10.41
CA LEU A 395 -15.75 -5.14 -11.27
C LEU A 395 -15.51 -6.64 -11.13
N SER A 396 -15.47 -7.15 -9.90
CA SER A 396 -15.20 -8.56 -9.62
C SER A 396 -16.31 -9.51 -10.09
N LYS A 397 -17.58 -9.06 -10.09
CA LYS A 397 -18.74 -9.90 -10.43
C LYS A 397 -19.15 -9.78 -11.90
N MET A 398 -18.98 -8.60 -12.50
CA MET A 398 -19.51 -8.28 -13.83
C MET A 398 -18.43 -8.01 -14.87
N GLY A 399 -17.15 -8.13 -14.49
CA GLY A 399 -16.03 -7.86 -15.37
C GLY A 399 -15.69 -6.38 -15.52
N THR A 400 -14.65 -6.10 -16.28
CA THR A 400 -14.07 -4.76 -16.41
C THR A 400 -15.01 -3.77 -17.09
N PHE A 401 -15.67 -4.15 -18.21
CA PHE A 401 -16.49 -3.22 -18.96
C PHE A 401 -17.86 -2.97 -18.32
N LEU A 402 -18.66 -4.01 -18.13
CA LEU A 402 -19.99 -3.84 -17.53
C LEU A 402 -19.87 -3.42 -16.05
N GLY A 403 -19.01 -4.08 -15.30
CA GLY A 403 -18.77 -3.74 -13.90
C GLY A 403 -18.17 -2.34 -13.72
N GLY A 404 -17.31 -1.91 -14.64
CA GLY A 404 -16.78 -0.54 -14.70
C GLY A 404 -17.85 0.51 -14.97
N ALA A 405 -18.69 0.28 -15.98
CA ALA A 405 -19.82 1.19 -16.32
C ALA A 405 -20.81 1.32 -15.15
N LEU A 406 -21.21 0.19 -14.55
CA LEU A 406 -22.10 0.21 -13.38
C LEU A 406 -21.43 0.80 -12.14
N GLY A 407 -20.13 0.60 -11.97
CA GLY A 407 -19.35 1.23 -10.91
C GLY A 407 -19.27 2.75 -11.06
N MET A 408 -19.03 3.25 -12.27
CA MET A 408 -19.09 4.70 -12.55
C MET A 408 -20.49 5.27 -12.28
N PHE A 409 -21.53 4.59 -12.74
CA PHE A 409 -22.91 4.98 -12.47
C PHE A 409 -23.20 5.04 -10.97
N ASP A 410 -22.81 4.00 -10.21
CA ASP A 410 -23.00 3.99 -8.77
C ASP A 410 -22.23 5.11 -8.06
N MET A 411 -20.99 5.39 -8.49
CA MET A 411 -20.21 6.50 -7.94
C MET A 411 -20.80 7.87 -8.25
N TRP A 412 -21.43 8.06 -9.40
CA TRP A 412 -22.23 9.25 -9.68
C TRP A 412 -23.44 9.35 -8.73
N CYS A 413 -24.19 8.28 -8.59
CA CYS A 413 -25.34 8.24 -7.67
C CYS A 413 -24.94 8.54 -6.24
N THR A 414 -23.91 7.86 -5.72
CA THR A 414 -23.44 8.08 -4.34
C THR A 414 -22.92 9.49 -4.11
N SER A 415 -22.25 10.08 -5.10
CA SER A 415 -21.73 11.46 -5.03
C SER A 415 -22.84 12.50 -5.02
N LEU A 416 -23.88 12.34 -5.84
CA LEU A 416 -24.97 13.29 -5.96
C LEU A 416 -26.06 13.13 -4.90
N LEU A 417 -26.27 11.90 -4.42
CA LEU A 417 -27.38 11.53 -3.52
C LEU A 417 -26.89 11.27 -2.07
N GLY A 418 -25.83 11.95 -1.62
CA GLY A 418 -25.37 11.87 -0.24
C GLY A 418 -24.95 10.48 0.24
N GLY A 419 -24.39 9.67 -0.66
CA GLY A 419 -23.94 8.30 -0.35
C GLY A 419 -24.98 7.21 -0.61
N PHE A 420 -26.15 7.54 -1.15
CA PHE A 420 -27.14 6.53 -1.55
C PHE A 420 -26.66 5.75 -2.78
N SER A 421 -26.87 4.43 -2.75
CA SER A 421 -26.60 3.52 -3.85
C SER A 421 -27.77 2.60 -4.10
N PHE A 422 -28.15 2.40 -5.35
CA PHE A 422 -29.17 1.42 -5.76
C PHE A 422 -28.73 -0.03 -5.50
N PHE A 423 -27.42 -0.29 -5.39
CA PHE A 423 -26.88 -1.61 -5.07
C PHE A 423 -26.71 -1.84 -3.55
N GLY A 424 -27.06 -0.86 -2.71
CA GLY A 424 -26.79 -0.90 -1.28
C GLY A 424 -25.29 -0.94 -0.96
N THR A 425 -24.86 -1.92 -0.17
CA THR A 425 -23.44 -2.24 0.07
C THR A 425 -23.20 -3.70 -0.33
N MET A 426 -22.55 -3.88 -1.47
CA MET A 426 -22.29 -5.21 -2.03
C MET A 426 -21.16 -5.90 -1.26
N LYS A 427 -21.30 -7.23 -1.13
CA LYS A 427 -20.28 -8.09 -0.52
C LYS A 427 -19.23 -8.54 -1.54
N HIS A 428 -17.97 -8.69 -1.09
CA HIS A 428 -16.93 -9.38 -1.85
C HIS A 428 -17.17 -10.88 -1.90
N GLY A 429 -17.60 -11.46 -0.79
CA GLY A 429 -18.05 -12.85 -0.64
C GLY A 429 -16.92 -13.84 -0.40
N LYS A 430 -15.82 -13.79 -1.14
CA LYS A 430 -14.70 -14.74 -1.03
C LYS A 430 -13.35 -14.05 -1.06
N THR A 431 -12.32 -14.72 -0.56
CA THR A 431 -10.92 -14.27 -0.64
C THR A 431 -10.41 -14.28 -2.10
N ASP A 432 -9.28 -13.65 -2.36
CA ASP A 432 -8.68 -13.65 -3.70
C ASP A 432 -8.23 -15.06 -4.10
N SER A 433 -7.56 -15.79 -3.22
CA SER A 433 -7.11 -17.16 -3.45
C SER A 433 -8.27 -18.12 -3.79
N ALA A 434 -9.45 -17.93 -3.19
CA ALA A 434 -10.63 -18.70 -3.51
C ALA A 434 -11.24 -18.38 -4.89
N SER A 435 -10.68 -17.42 -5.62
CA SER A 435 -11.10 -17.07 -6.98
C SER A 435 -10.33 -17.80 -8.06
N THR A 436 -9.17 -18.36 -7.74
CA THR A 436 -8.30 -19.05 -8.70
C THR A 436 -8.99 -20.27 -9.27
N GLY A 437 -9.07 -20.34 -10.60
CA GLY A 437 -9.64 -21.48 -11.34
C GLY A 437 -8.64 -22.60 -11.52
N LEU A 438 -9.13 -23.77 -11.94
CA LEU A 438 -8.27 -24.91 -12.19
C LEU A 438 -7.45 -24.72 -13.48
N ALA A 439 -6.18 -25.08 -13.48
CA ALA A 439 -5.28 -24.93 -14.62
C ALA A 439 -5.81 -25.59 -15.91
N LYS A 440 -6.47 -26.72 -15.79
CA LYS A 440 -7.07 -27.46 -16.94
C LYS A 440 -8.23 -26.72 -17.64
N ASP A 441 -8.86 -25.75 -16.97
CA ASP A 441 -10.03 -25.02 -17.47
C ASP A 441 -9.62 -23.73 -18.23
N TYR A 442 -8.31 -23.44 -18.29
CA TYR A 442 -7.77 -22.25 -18.94
C TYR A 442 -6.64 -22.61 -19.89
N PRO A 443 -6.53 -21.92 -21.05
CA PRO A 443 -5.39 -22.08 -21.92
C PRO A 443 -4.13 -21.53 -21.22
N GLN A 444 -3.03 -22.25 -21.40
CA GLN A 444 -1.72 -21.77 -20.95
C GLN A 444 -1.33 -20.51 -21.74
N MET A 445 -0.97 -19.47 -21.02
CA MET A 445 -0.55 -18.20 -21.63
C MET A 445 0.91 -18.28 -22.06
N VAL A 446 1.18 -17.84 -23.28
CA VAL A 446 2.53 -17.73 -23.84
C VAL A 446 2.84 -16.26 -24.02
N TYR A 447 3.89 -15.81 -23.37
CA TYR A 447 4.32 -14.42 -23.42
C TYR A 447 5.50 -14.24 -24.41
N PRO A 448 5.55 -13.12 -25.14
CA PRO A 448 6.68 -12.82 -26.01
C PRO A 448 7.94 -12.60 -25.17
N LYS A 449 9.09 -12.94 -25.75
CA LYS A 449 10.38 -12.63 -25.12
C LYS A 449 10.56 -11.11 -25.04
N PRO A 450 11.07 -10.59 -23.92
CA PRO A 450 11.42 -9.17 -23.81
C PRO A 450 12.43 -8.75 -24.87
N ASP A 451 12.30 -7.51 -25.38
CA ASP A 451 13.18 -6.96 -26.41
C ASP A 451 14.45 -6.29 -25.85
N GLY A 452 14.54 -6.11 -24.54
CA GLY A 452 15.64 -5.42 -23.85
C GLY A 452 15.67 -3.90 -24.06
N VAL A 453 14.63 -3.31 -24.68
CA VAL A 453 14.52 -1.87 -24.97
C VAL A 453 13.30 -1.27 -24.26
N ILE A 454 12.11 -1.80 -24.51
CA ILE A 454 10.85 -1.41 -23.88
C ILE A 454 10.42 -2.43 -22.83
N SER A 455 10.65 -3.71 -23.11
CA SER A 455 10.35 -4.81 -22.19
C SER A 455 11.63 -5.53 -21.74
N PHE A 456 11.61 -6.03 -20.51
CA PHE A 456 12.79 -6.61 -19.86
C PHE A 456 12.42 -7.91 -19.14
N ASP A 457 13.42 -8.76 -18.94
CA ASP A 457 13.27 -9.95 -18.12
C ASP A 457 13.12 -9.60 -16.62
N LYS A 458 12.59 -10.56 -15.87
CA LYS A 458 12.27 -10.38 -14.45
C LYS A 458 13.53 -10.16 -13.60
N LEU A 459 14.61 -10.88 -13.85
CA LEU A 459 15.85 -10.77 -13.07
C LEU A 459 16.52 -9.41 -13.23
N SER A 460 16.63 -8.92 -14.49
CA SER A 460 17.12 -7.56 -14.77
C SER A 460 16.28 -6.48 -14.08
N SER A 461 14.99 -6.73 -13.92
CA SER A 461 14.09 -5.81 -13.21
C SER A 461 14.31 -5.85 -11.70
N VAL A 462 14.45 -7.03 -11.11
CA VAL A 462 14.74 -7.18 -9.67
C VAL A 462 16.05 -6.50 -9.30
N PHE A 463 17.08 -6.59 -10.14
CA PHE A 463 18.34 -5.86 -9.93
C PHE A 463 18.12 -4.36 -9.76
N LEU A 464 17.22 -3.76 -10.56
CA LEU A 464 16.87 -2.33 -10.46
C LEU A 464 15.95 -1.98 -9.30
N SER A 465 15.44 -2.96 -8.56
CA SER A 465 14.64 -2.69 -7.36
C SER A 465 15.49 -2.24 -6.18
N ASN A 466 16.81 -2.43 -6.26
CA ASN A 466 17.76 -2.15 -5.20
C ASN A 466 17.37 -2.81 -3.86
N THR A 467 16.66 -3.96 -3.95
CA THR A 467 16.29 -4.74 -2.78
C THR A 467 17.45 -5.61 -2.39
N ASN A 468 17.99 -5.39 -1.19
CA ASN A 468 19.09 -6.15 -0.64
C ASN A 468 18.63 -6.90 0.61
N HIS A 469 18.98 -8.18 0.71
CA HIS A 469 18.66 -9.06 1.83
C HIS A 469 19.91 -9.81 2.24
N GLU A 470 20.02 -10.14 3.54
CA GLU A 470 20.98 -11.13 4.01
C GLU A 470 20.66 -12.47 3.35
N GLU A 471 21.65 -13.10 2.71
CA GLU A 471 21.47 -14.38 2.01
C GLU A 471 21.17 -15.52 2.98
N ASP A 472 21.73 -15.47 4.18
CA ASP A 472 21.58 -16.46 5.25
C ASP A 472 20.57 -16.01 6.30
N GLN A 473 19.42 -15.48 5.89
CA GLN A 473 18.30 -15.16 6.79
C GLN A 473 17.19 -16.20 6.68
N PRO A 474 16.35 -16.39 7.71
CA PRO A 474 15.19 -17.26 7.63
C PRO A 474 14.24 -16.84 6.51
N ALA A 475 13.66 -17.80 5.79
CA ALA A 475 12.64 -17.50 4.79
C ALA A 475 11.45 -16.79 5.45
N HIS A 476 11.10 -15.60 4.97
CA HIS A 476 9.98 -14.81 5.50
C HIS A 476 8.60 -15.42 5.15
N LEU A 477 8.52 -16.24 4.11
CA LEU A 477 7.33 -17.02 3.76
C LEU A 477 7.53 -18.45 4.22
N LYS A 478 6.85 -18.82 5.30
CA LYS A 478 6.88 -20.17 5.87
C LYS A 478 5.68 -20.95 5.36
N LEU A 479 5.94 -22.10 4.73
CA LEU A 479 4.89 -23.04 4.35
C LEU A 479 4.37 -23.76 5.60
N LYS A 480 3.05 -23.77 5.79
CA LYS A 480 2.41 -24.56 6.85
C LYS A 480 2.55 -26.05 6.58
N ASP A 481 2.50 -26.42 5.31
CA ASP A 481 2.69 -27.78 4.80
C ASP A 481 3.55 -27.69 3.53
N PRO A 482 4.79 -28.18 3.56
CA PRO A 482 5.71 -28.12 2.42
C PRO A 482 5.29 -28.99 1.24
N ALA A 483 4.36 -29.93 1.41
CA ALA A 483 3.85 -30.76 0.32
C ALA A 483 2.83 -30.02 -0.57
N VAL A 484 2.15 -28.99 -0.04
CA VAL A 484 1.06 -28.29 -0.76
C VAL A 484 1.48 -27.73 -2.12
N PRO A 485 2.64 -27.08 -2.32
CA PRO A 485 3.02 -26.59 -3.63
C PRO A 485 3.11 -27.69 -4.69
N ILE A 486 3.62 -28.87 -4.36
CA ILE A 486 3.88 -29.97 -5.28
C ILE A 486 2.64 -30.88 -5.42
N GLU A 487 2.01 -31.25 -4.31
CA GLU A 487 0.92 -32.26 -4.33
C GLU A 487 -0.44 -31.64 -4.61
N VAL A 488 -0.63 -30.36 -4.33
CA VAL A 488 -1.92 -29.68 -4.50
C VAL A 488 -1.86 -28.58 -5.57
N ASN A 489 -0.95 -27.60 -5.41
CA ASN A 489 -0.97 -26.42 -6.28
C ASN A 489 -0.52 -26.77 -7.69
N LEU A 490 0.58 -27.50 -7.86
CA LEU A 490 1.13 -27.83 -9.17
C LEU A 490 0.11 -28.62 -10.03
N PRO A 491 -0.47 -29.74 -9.60
CA PRO A 491 -1.40 -30.51 -10.42
C PRO A 491 -2.76 -29.82 -10.65
N ARG A 492 -3.22 -29.00 -9.72
CA ARG A 492 -4.53 -28.34 -9.81
C ARG A 492 -4.47 -26.96 -10.48
N TYR A 493 -3.43 -26.17 -10.20
CA TYR A 493 -3.35 -24.76 -10.55
C TYR A 493 -2.11 -24.41 -11.36
N GLY A 494 -1.20 -25.39 -11.64
CA GLY A 494 0.06 -25.14 -12.37
C GLY A 494 1.08 -24.36 -11.55
N GLU A 495 0.98 -24.35 -10.21
CA GLU A 495 1.75 -23.54 -9.25
C GLU A 495 1.87 -22.06 -9.65
N PRO A 496 0.79 -21.28 -9.47
CA PRO A 496 0.75 -19.90 -9.95
C PRO A 496 1.72 -18.97 -9.22
N ALA A 497 2.33 -19.39 -8.10
CA ALA A 497 3.31 -18.58 -7.36
C ALA A 497 4.51 -18.18 -8.22
N ARG A 498 4.98 -19.08 -9.09
CA ARG A 498 6.05 -18.82 -10.07
C ARG A 498 5.71 -17.72 -11.09
N LEU A 499 4.41 -17.48 -11.32
CA LEU A 499 3.92 -16.51 -12.29
C LEU A 499 3.59 -15.17 -11.64
N TYR A 500 2.89 -15.16 -10.50
CA TYR A 500 2.53 -13.90 -9.84
C TYR A 500 3.67 -13.27 -9.04
N CYS A 501 4.73 -14.02 -8.73
CA CYS A 501 5.88 -13.45 -8.03
C CYS A 501 6.60 -12.44 -8.92
N PRO A 502 6.70 -11.16 -8.52
CA PRO A 502 7.33 -10.12 -9.32
C PRO A 502 8.86 -10.17 -9.27
N ALA A 503 9.42 -11.03 -8.42
CA ALA A 503 10.85 -11.17 -8.20
C ALA A 503 11.43 -12.52 -8.70
N GLY A 504 10.57 -13.46 -9.15
CA GLY A 504 11.05 -14.76 -9.65
C GLY A 504 11.66 -15.65 -8.55
N VAL A 505 11.14 -15.57 -7.32
CA VAL A 505 11.65 -16.35 -6.17
C VAL A 505 11.20 -17.82 -6.22
N TYR A 506 10.05 -18.08 -6.88
CA TYR A 506 9.49 -19.43 -7.02
C TYR A 506 9.77 -19.98 -8.40
N GLU A 507 10.28 -21.22 -8.45
CA GLU A 507 10.59 -21.98 -9.67
C GLU A 507 9.64 -23.16 -9.86
#